data_8cf6533da5bd20b2be9278ccecaab8c6
#
_entry.id   8cf6533da5bd20b2be9278ccecaab8c6
#
_cell.length_a   1.000
_cell.length_b   1.000
_cell.length_c   1.000
_cell.angle_alpha   90.00
_cell.angle_beta   90.00
_cell.angle_gamma   90.00
#
_symmetry.space_group_name_H-M   'P 1'
#
loop_
_entity.id
_entity.type
_entity.pdbx_description
1 polymer ?
#
loop_
_entity_poly.entity_id
_entity_poly.type
_entity_poly.pdbx_seq_one_letter_code
_entity_poly.pdbx_strand_id
1 'polypeptide(L)'
;MHPFGTAMVCGAALGVARLRGLDVQEATRAVRLAAALVPASTQRAANQGATVRNAVTGSTAAAGVLAVTLAETGTTDDALALPTVFGEVLGEGYDDTWLDEGLGSERYLRTGYLKTHACSRWNHAPIEATETLLAQHGFGPQDVVDVEVATYDPATRLDGREPHTGFAGKHSIPYNVAARILLRDNGIDAYTDDRVRDPAVRSLMQRVRVVEDPAMTAAAPAVRAARVTIRLGDDRVVEATEERPPGGADRPYPPDVIRAKHVALLRRGLPETGAEALLRWCDDLPRRSDLASLSTLIGGAR
;
A
#
# COMPACT_ATOMS: atom_id res chain seq x y z
N MET A 1 -12.01 8.56 5.60
CA MET A 1 -11.16 7.90 6.63
C MET A 1 -10.16 6.96 5.96
N HIS A 2 -9.10 6.55 6.68
CA HIS A 2 -8.16 5.55 6.18
C HIS A 2 -8.52 4.16 6.74
N PRO A 3 -8.78 3.14 5.92
CA PRO A 3 -9.27 1.83 6.40
C PRO A 3 -8.31 1.14 7.38
N PHE A 4 -7.00 1.38 7.26
CA PHE A 4 -6.00 0.82 8.18
C PHE A 4 -6.06 1.39 9.61
N GLY A 5 -6.72 2.52 9.82
CA GLY A 5 -6.95 3.11 11.12
C GLY A 5 -8.40 2.97 11.60
N THR A 6 -9.18 2.07 10.98
CA THR A 6 -10.60 1.85 11.32
C THR A 6 -10.91 0.35 11.37
N ALA A 7 -11.60 -0.21 10.40
CA ALA A 7 -12.11 -1.59 10.41
C ALA A 7 -11.04 -2.68 10.63
N MET A 8 -9.78 -2.43 10.30
CA MET A 8 -8.70 -3.42 10.53
C MET A 8 -8.48 -3.75 12.02
N VAL A 9 -8.98 -2.95 12.96
CA VAL A 9 -8.92 -3.25 14.40
C VAL A 9 -9.65 -4.55 14.73
N CYS A 10 -10.80 -4.78 14.10
CA CYS A 10 -11.59 -6.01 14.26
C CYS A 10 -10.82 -7.23 13.73
N GLY A 11 -10.19 -7.11 12.56
CA GLY A 11 -9.35 -8.18 12.01
C GLY A 11 -8.14 -8.50 12.90
N ALA A 12 -7.51 -7.49 13.50
CA ALA A 12 -6.42 -7.68 14.44
C ALA A 12 -6.89 -8.41 15.70
N ALA A 13 -8.03 -8.00 16.29
CA ALA A 13 -8.62 -8.65 17.46
C ALA A 13 -8.99 -10.11 17.16
N LEU A 14 -9.66 -10.38 16.05
CA LEU A 14 -10.03 -11.74 15.65
C LEU A 14 -8.81 -12.64 15.43
N GLY A 15 -7.76 -12.13 14.78
CA GLY A 15 -6.52 -12.86 14.58
C GLY A 15 -5.83 -13.22 15.90
N VAL A 16 -5.75 -12.29 16.85
CA VAL A 16 -5.17 -12.53 18.18
C VAL A 16 -6.04 -13.47 19.01
N ALA A 17 -7.37 -13.29 19.01
CA ALA A 17 -8.32 -14.18 19.69
C ALA A 17 -8.14 -15.63 19.20
N ARG A 18 -8.03 -15.82 17.89
CA ARG A 18 -7.77 -17.15 17.28
C ARG A 18 -6.44 -17.75 17.71
N LEU A 19 -5.37 -16.95 17.74
CA LEU A 19 -4.04 -17.38 18.18
C LEU A 19 -3.99 -17.78 19.67
N ARG A 20 -4.79 -17.12 20.51
CA ARG A 20 -4.91 -17.41 21.94
C ARG A 20 -5.89 -18.54 22.26
N GLY A 21 -6.61 -19.05 21.25
CA GLY A 21 -7.56 -20.15 21.42
C GLY A 21 -8.88 -19.75 22.11
N LEU A 22 -9.26 -18.47 22.04
CA LEU A 22 -10.52 -17.99 22.60
C LEU A 22 -11.70 -18.68 21.91
N ASP A 23 -12.76 -18.92 22.67
CA ASP A 23 -14.01 -19.44 22.13
C ASP A 23 -14.77 -18.37 21.31
N VAL A 24 -15.88 -18.78 20.70
CA VAL A 24 -16.67 -17.89 19.82
C VAL A 24 -17.24 -16.70 20.60
N GLN A 25 -17.66 -16.89 21.85
CA GLN A 25 -18.24 -15.81 22.66
C GLN A 25 -17.18 -14.79 23.05
N GLU A 26 -16.02 -15.25 23.49
CA GLU A 26 -14.87 -14.43 23.84
C GLU A 26 -14.33 -13.67 22.62
N ALA A 27 -14.19 -14.36 21.47
CA ALA A 27 -13.75 -13.74 20.23
C ALA A 27 -14.75 -12.67 19.74
N THR A 28 -16.05 -12.94 19.85
CA THR A 28 -17.10 -11.94 19.51
C THR A 28 -17.00 -10.71 20.42
N ARG A 29 -16.85 -10.93 21.73
CA ARG A 29 -16.61 -9.86 22.71
C ARG A 29 -15.37 -9.04 22.35
N ALA A 30 -14.25 -9.70 22.04
CA ALA A 30 -13.02 -9.04 21.65
C ALA A 30 -13.20 -8.15 20.38
N VAL A 31 -13.95 -8.63 19.38
CA VAL A 31 -14.23 -7.85 18.17
C VAL A 31 -15.10 -6.62 18.47
N ARG A 32 -16.12 -6.73 19.33
CA ARG A 32 -16.97 -5.61 19.75
C ARG A 32 -16.19 -4.59 20.57
N LEU A 33 -15.36 -5.04 21.50
CA LEU A 33 -14.44 -4.16 22.24
C LEU A 33 -13.44 -3.46 21.31
N ALA A 34 -12.94 -4.16 20.30
CA ALA A 34 -12.04 -3.57 19.31
C ALA A 34 -12.73 -2.47 18.50
N ALA A 35 -14.00 -2.67 18.11
CA ALA A 35 -14.78 -1.63 17.45
C ALA A 35 -14.96 -0.38 18.32
N ALA A 36 -15.22 -0.57 19.62
CA ALA A 36 -15.34 0.54 20.57
C ALA A 36 -14.01 1.28 20.82
N LEU A 37 -12.86 0.60 20.62
CA LEU A 37 -11.52 1.18 20.80
C LEU A 37 -10.88 1.67 19.49
N VAL A 38 -11.65 1.77 18.41
CA VAL A 38 -11.10 2.08 17.09
C VAL A 38 -10.36 3.43 17.05
N PRO A 39 -9.07 3.45 16.64
CA PRO A 39 -8.37 4.69 16.39
C PRO A 39 -8.75 5.24 15.01
N ALA A 40 -9.55 6.28 14.95
CA ALA A 40 -9.89 6.90 13.67
C ALA A 40 -8.67 7.64 13.07
N SER A 41 -8.43 7.48 11.77
CA SER A 41 -7.38 8.19 11.05
C SER A 41 -7.84 8.70 9.69
N THR A 42 -7.11 9.70 9.13
CA THR A 42 -7.47 10.34 7.88
C THR A 42 -6.59 9.88 6.72
N GLN A 43 -7.19 9.73 5.53
CA GLN A 43 -6.43 9.53 4.29
C GLN A 43 -5.57 10.74 3.95
N ARG A 44 -6.00 11.95 4.34
CA ARG A 44 -5.29 13.20 4.09
C ARG A 44 -3.85 13.19 4.61
N ALA A 45 -3.61 12.63 5.80
CA ALA A 45 -2.27 12.51 6.36
C ALA A 45 -1.31 11.75 5.43
N ALA A 46 -1.79 10.66 4.80
CA ALA A 46 -0.99 9.92 3.81
C ALA A 46 -0.70 10.76 2.57
N ASN A 47 -1.73 11.41 2.00
CA ASN A 47 -1.60 12.23 0.78
C ASN A 47 -0.66 13.42 0.99
N GLN A 48 -0.62 13.98 2.20
CA GLN A 48 0.30 15.08 2.56
C GLN A 48 1.71 14.60 2.95
N GLY A 49 1.97 13.29 2.94
CA GLY A 49 3.28 12.75 3.30
C GLY A 49 3.60 12.80 4.80
N ALA A 50 2.59 12.90 5.66
CA ALA A 50 2.79 12.87 7.12
C ALA A 50 3.14 11.45 7.57
N THR A 51 4.31 11.29 8.20
CA THR A 51 4.86 9.98 8.61
C THR A 51 4.05 9.30 9.71
N VAL A 52 3.19 10.03 10.45
CA VAL A 52 2.23 9.46 11.42
C VAL A 52 1.36 8.37 10.78
N ARG A 53 1.12 8.45 9.47
CA ARG A 53 0.41 7.41 8.71
C ARG A 53 1.06 6.02 8.90
N ASN A 54 2.38 5.93 9.07
CA ASN A 54 3.08 4.66 9.30
C ASN A 54 2.74 4.05 10.68
N ALA A 55 2.50 4.90 11.68
CA ALA A 55 2.11 4.46 13.01
C ALA A 55 0.64 4.00 13.10
N VAL A 56 -0.23 4.45 12.19
CA VAL A 56 -1.67 4.16 12.22
C VAL A 56 -1.95 2.65 12.23
N THR A 57 -1.30 1.87 11.36
CA THR A 57 -1.51 0.42 11.29
C THR A 57 -1.05 -0.28 12.57
N GLY A 58 0.10 0.14 13.12
CA GLY A 58 0.61 -0.38 14.39
C GLY A 58 -0.31 -0.05 15.57
N SER A 59 -0.80 1.18 15.65
CA SER A 59 -1.79 1.60 16.66
C SER A 59 -3.07 0.79 16.58
N THR A 60 -3.58 0.54 15.37
CA THR A 60 -4.78 -0.28 15.15
C THR A 60 -4.55 -1.73 15.58
N ALA A 61 -3.39 -2.30 15.26
CA ALA A 61 -3.03 -3.65 15.70
C ALA A 61 -2.90 -3.73 17.23
N ALA A 62 -2.29 -2.73 17.88
CA ALA A 62 -2.17 -2.65 19.33
C ALA A 62 -3.55 -2.55 20.02
N ALA A 63 -4.48 -1.76 19.46
CA ALA A 63 -5.86 -1.68 19.95
C ALA A 63 -6.58 -3.03 19.84
N GLY A 64 -6.37 -3.79 18.77
CA GLY A 64 -6.89 -5.15 18.62
C GLY A 64 -6.34 -6.12 19.67
N VAL A 65 -5.04 -6.07 19.96
CA VAL A 65 -4.42 -6.87 21.04
C VAL A 65 -4.99 -6.49 22.42
N LEU A 66 -5.15 -5.18 22.69
CA LEU A 66 -5.75 -4.67 23.92
C LEU A 66 -7.19 -5.18 24.08
N ALA A 67 -7.99 -5.14 23.01
CA ALA A 67 -9.38 -5.61 23.02
C ALA A 67 -9.50 -7.09 23.44
N VAL A 68 -8.59 -7.94 22.93
CA VAL A 68 -8.54 -9.35 23.34
C VAL A 68 -8.19 -9.49 24.82
N THR A 69 -7.18 -8.74 25.31
CA THR A 69 -6.81 -8.76 26.73
C THR A 69 -7.98 -8.33 27.62
N LEU A 70 -8.73 -7.29 27.20
CA LEU A 70 -9.92 -6.85 27.92
C LEU A 70 -11.02 -7.92 27.93
N ALA A 71 -11.24 -8.61 26.81
CA ALA A 71 -12.20 -9.71 26.75
C ALA A 71 -11.85 -10.84 27.73
N GLU A 72 -10.57 -11.24 27.78
CA GLU A 72 -10.06 -12.26 28.70
C GLU A 72 -10.19 -11.87 30.18
N THR A 73 -10.13 -10.57 30.49
CA THR A 73 -10.32 -10.06 31.87
C THR A 73 -11.78 -9.84 32.25
N GLY A 74 -12.74 -10.22 31.40
CA GLY A 74 -14.17 -10.12 31.67
C GLY A 74 -14.78 -8.74 31.45
N THR A 75 -14.06 -7.83 30.75
CA THR A 75 -14.64 -6.54 30.36
C THR A 75 -15.89 -6.78 29.49
N THR A 76 -16.97 -6.10 29.82
CA THR A 76 -18.23 -6.18 29.07
C THR A 76 -18.15 -5.37 27.77
N ASP A 77 -18.79 -5.89 26.74
CA ASP A 77 -18.87 -5.27 25.41
C ASP A 77 -20.26 -4.63 25.19
N ASP A 78 -20.33 -3.84 24.12
CA ASP A 78 -21.59 -3.34 23.57
C ASP A 78 -21.99 -4.20 22.37
N ALA A 79 -23.17 -4.84 22.43
CA ALA A 79 -23.66 -5.69 21.35
C ALA A 79 -23.84 -4.95 20.01
N LEU A 80 -24.06 -3.64 20.05
CA LEU A 80 -24.25 -2.77 18.89
C LEU A 80 -22.97 -1.99 18.52
N ALA A 81 -21.80 -2.31 19.10
CA ALA A 81 -20.57 -1.57 18.86
C ALA A 81 -20.21 -1.44 17.36
N LEU A 82 -20.36 -2.52 16.57
CA LEU A 82 -20.02 -2.47 15.15
C LEU A 82 -20.96 -1.53 14.36
N PRO A 83 -22.28 -1.74 14.36
CA PRO A 83 -23.18 -0.86 13.62
C PRO A 83 -23.12 0.59 14.11
N THR A 84 -23.03 0.82 15.41
CA THR A 84 -22.94 2.18 15.95
C THR A 84 -21.65 2.86 15.57
N VAL A 85 -20.49 2.23 15.82
CA VAL A 85 -19.19 2.87 15.56
C VAL A 85 -18.93 3.02 14.06
N PHE A 86 -19.12 1.96 13.28
CA PHE A 86 -18.80 2.02 11.84
C PHE A 86 -19.93 2.59 11.00
N GLY A 87 -21.18 2.47 11.42
CA GLY A 87 -22.36 2.96 10.68
C GLY A 87 -22.76 4.37 11.03
N GLU A 88 -22.84 4.71 12.33
CA GLU A 88 -23.38 6.00 12.78
C GLU A 88 -22.28 7.02 13.08
N VAL A 89 -21.18 6.60 13.76
CA VAL A 89 -20.13 7.54 14.19
C VAL A 89 -19.12 7.80 13.06
N LEU A 90 -18.71 6.76 12.35
CA LEU A 90 -17.64 6.85 11.34
C LEU A 90 -18.14 6.76 9.90
N GLY A 91 -19.35 6.30 9.69
CA GLY A 91 -19.96 6.07 8.37
C GLY A 91 -21.31 6.78 8.22
N GLU A 92 -22.00 6.44 7.16
CA GLU A 92 -23.35 6.91 6.82
C GLU A 92 -24.35 5.73 6.77
N GLY A 93 -23.95 4.56 7.25
CA GLY A 93 -24.72 3.33 7.29
C GLY A 93 -23.86 2.12 7.57
N TYR A 94 -24.50 0.99 7.90
CA TYR A 94 -23.84 -0.27 8.20
C TYR A 94 -24.57 -1.41 7.47
N ASP A 95 -23.80 -2.20 6.75
CA ASP A 95 -24.27 -3.40 6.06
C ASP A 95 -23.35 -4.57 6.46
N ASP A 96 -23.89 -5.57 7.10
CA ASP A 96 -23.19 -6.75 7.59
C ASP A 96 -23.25 -7.95 6.63
N THR A 97 -24.01 -7.86 5.54
CA THR A 97 -24.12 -8.94 4.54
C THR A 97 -22.77 -9.35 3.94
N TRP A 98 -21.82 -8.43 3.91
CA TRP A 98 -20.44 -8.66 3.46
C TRP A 98 -19.63 -9.55 4.38
N LEU A 99 -19.99 -9.65 5.66
CA LEU A 99 -19.18 -10.38 6.64
C LEU A 99 -19.23 -11.88 6.42
N ASP A 100 -20.31 -12.40 5.87
CA ASP A 100 -20.52 -13.82 5.60
C ASP A 100 -20.16 -14.22 4.16
N GLU A 101 -19.99 -13.25 3.27
CA GLU A 101 -19.69 -13.49 1.85
C GLU A 101 -18.36 -14.23 1.69
N GLY A 102 -18.40 -15.39 1.06
CA GLY A 102 -17.22 -16.20 0.75
C GLY A 102 -16.54 -16.84 1.97
N LEU A 103 -17.09 -16.76 3.17
CA LEU A 103 -16.51 -17.41 4.35
C LEU A 103 -16.32 -18.92 4.12
N GLY A 104 -15.13 -19.42 4.43
CA GLY A 104 -14.76 -20.84 4.27
C GLY A 104 -14.34 -21.24 2.85
N SER A 105 -14.73 -20.53 1.82
CA SER A 105 -14.39 -20.77 0.40
C SER A 105 -13.35 -19.80 -0.14
N GLU A 106 -13.54 -18.50 0.09
CA GLU A 106 -12.67 -17.47 -0.42
C GLU A 106 -11.39 -17.31 0.43
N ARG A 107 -10.30 -17.00 -0.24
CA ARG A 107 -9.01 -16.69 0.36
C ARG A 107 -8.61 -15.27 -0.03
N TYR A 108 -9.21 -14.27 0.59
CA TYR A 108 -9.02 -12.85 0.25
C TYR A 108 -7.55 -12.39 0.23
N LEU A 109 -6.66 -13.06 0.94
CA LEU A 109 -5.21 -12.80 0.84
C LEU A 109 -4.67 -13.03 -0.59
N ARG A 110 -5.29 -13.94 -1.37
CA ARG A 110 -4.90 -14.20 -2.76
C ARG A 110 -5.24 -13.05 -3.70
N THR A 111 -6.22 -12.21 -3.35
CA THR A 111 -6.59 -11.01 -4.11
C THR A 111 -5.72 -9.81 -3.74
N GLY A 112 -4.73 -10.02 -2.88
CA GLY A 112 -3.78 -9.00 -2.47
C GLY A 112 -2.97 -8.47 -3.65
N TYR A 113 -2.44 -7.26 -3.50
CA TYR A 113 -1.59 -6.62 -4.48
C TYR A 113 -0.15 -6.53 -3.98
N LEU A 114 0.78 -7.17 -4.68
CA LEU A 114 2.21 -7.10 -4.42
C LEU A 114 2.82 -5.89 -5.15
N LYS A 115 3.59 -5.08 -4.44
CA LYS A 115 4.21 -3.87 -5.00
C LYS A 115 5.68 -4.11 -5.29
N THR A 116 6.13 -3.85 -6.50
CA THR A 116 7.56 -3.70 -6.80
C THR A 116 8.02 -2.26 -6.62
N HIS A 117 7.18 -1.28 -6.90
CA HIS A 117 7.47 0.13 -6.62
C HIS A 117 7.16 0.46 -5.15
N ALA A 118 8.06 1.19 -4.49
CA ALA A 118 7.97 1.50 -3.06
C ALA A 118 7.08 2.72 -2.75
N CYS A 119 5.96 2.87 -3.45
CA CYS A 119 5.06 4.02 -3.37
C CYS A 119 3.59 3.63 -3.17
N SER A 120 2.69 4.62 -3.19
CA SER A 120 1.25 4.39 -3.21
C SER A 120 0.84 3.60 -4.45
N ARG A 121 -0.10 2.66 -4.32
CA ARG A 121 -0.61 1.89 -5.47
C ARG A 121 -1.16 2.79 -6.59
N TRP A 122 -1.68 3.96 -6.26
CA TRP A 122 -2.21 4.91 -7.23
C TRP A 122 -1.15 5.49 -8.17
N ASN A 123 0.13 5.36 -7.84
CA ASN A 123 1.24 5.76 -8.72
C ASN A 123 1.68 4.64 -9.67
N HIS A 124 1.25 3.39 -9.48
CA HIS A 124 1.81 2.28 -10.27
C HIS A 124 1.45 2.37 -11.74
N ALA A 125 0.19 2.68 -12.08
CA ALA A 125 -0.22 2.83 -13.48
C ALA A 125 0.54 3.98 -14.20
N PRO A 126 0.69 5.19 -13.62
CA PRO A 126 1.56 6.22 -14.20
C PRO A 126 3.02 5.78 -14.39
N ILE A 127 3.59 5.04 -13.43
CA ILE A 127 4.97 4.55 -13.52
C ILE A 127 5.12 3.54 -14.67
N GLU A 128 4.24 2.56 -14.77
CA GLU A 128 4.28 1.52 -15.81
C GLU A 128 4.05 2.10 -17.21
N ALA A 129 3.09 3.03 -17.35
CA ALA A 129 2.88 3.74 -18.61
C ALA A 129 4.14 4.54 -19.01
N THR A 130 4.78 5.22 -18.05
CA THR A 130 6.04 5.94 -18.30
C THR A 130 7.16 4.98 -18.70
N GLU A 131 7.29 3.83 -18.05
CA GLU A 131 8.27 2.81 -18.41
C GLU A 131 8.08 2.30 -19.84
N THR A 132 6.82 2.04 -20.21
CA THR A 132 6.46 1.65 -21.58
C THR A 132 6.95 2.68 -22.60
N LEU A 133 6.70 3.97 -22.36
CA LEU A 133 7.14 5.04 -23.24
C LEU A 133 8.66 5.14 -23.34
N LEU A 134 9.35 5.01 -22.22
CA LEU A 134 10.82 5.03 -22.18
C LEU A 134 11.41 3.85 -22.97
N ALA A 135 10.83 2.66 -22.86
CA ALA A 135 11.27 1.49 -23.57
C ALA A 135 11.04 1.56 -25.09
N GLN A 136 9.89 2.14 -25.49
CA GLN A 136 9.50 2.21 -26.90
C GLN A 136 10.16 3.35 -27.66
N HIS A 137 10.45 4.49 -27.01
CA HIS A 137 10.83 5.72 -27.70
C HIS A 137 12.26 6.22 -27.39
N GLY A 138 12.91 5.67 -26.37
CA GLY A 138 14.34 5.89 -26.09
C GLY A 138 14.74 7.32 -25.79
N PHE A 139 13.87 8.13 -25.14
CA PHE A 139 14.16 9.52 -24.75
C PHE A 139 14.78 9.61 -23.33
N GLY A 140 15.42 10.74 -23.06
CA GLY A 140 15.96 11.08 -21.74
C GLY A 140 15.24 12.26 -21.09
N PRO A 141 15.57 12.62 -19.85
CA PRO A 141 14.92 13.72 -19.12
C PRO A 141 15.09 15.09 -19.79
N GLN A 142 16.18 15.30 -20.54
CA GLN A 142 16.45 16.52 -21.28
C GLN A 142 15.49 16.72 -22.47
N ASP A 143 14.96 15.63 -23.02
CA ASP A 143 14.09 15.66 -24.21
C ASP A 143 12.64 15.97 -23.83
N VAL A 144 12.27 15.88 -22.55
CA VAL A 144 10.90 16.08 -22.07
C VAL A 144 10.56 17.56 -21.97
N VAL A 145 9.54 18.01 -22.68
CA VAL A 145 9.01 19.39 -22.58
C VAL A 145 7.92 19.46 -21.52
N ASP A 146 6.90 18.62 -21.61
CA ASP A 146 5.84 18.47 -20.60
C ASP A 146 5.28 17.05 -20.58
N VAL A 147 4.59 16.74 -19.49
CA VAL A 147 3.94 15.45 -19.26
C VAL A 147 2.54 15.67 -18.73
N GLU A 148 1.55 15.04 -19.33
CA GLU A 148 0.22 14.91 -18.79
C GLU A 148 -0.02 13.50 -18.29
N VAL A 149 -0.58 13.39 -17.09
CA VAL A 149 -1.06 12.12 -16.50
C VAL A 149 -2.55 12.23 -16.29
N ALA A 150 -3.34 11.58 -17.14
CA ALA A 150 -4.78 11.44 -16.98
C ALA A 150 -5.08 10.17 -16.17
N THR A 151 -5.91 10.29 -15.12
CA THR A 151 -6.24 9.19 -14.21
C THR A 151 -7.59 9.42 -13.53
N TYR A 152 -8.03 8.50 -12.66
CA TYR A 152 -9.31 8.59 -11.93
C TYR A 152 -9.26 9.58 -10.75
N ASP A 153 -10.42 10.18 -10.39
CA ASP A 153 -10.53 11.25 -9.37
C ASP A 153 -9.72 10.99 -8.08
N PRO A 154 -9.87 9.88 -7.36
CA PRO A 154 -9.09 9.70 -6.13
C PRO A 154 -7.57 9.76 -6.31
N ALA A 155 -7.05 9.34 -7.47
CA ALA A 155 -5.61 9.38 -7.75
C ALA A 155 -5.13 10.79 -8.08
N THR A 156 -5.97 11.67 -8.64
CA THR A 156 -5.59 13.06 -8.93
C THR A 156 -5.19 13.84 -7.67
N ARG A 157 -5.65 13.39 -6.50
CA ARG A 157 -5.26 13.97 -5.19
C ARG A 157 -3.80 13.75 -4.81
N LEU A 158 -3.05 12.98 -5.62
CA LEU A 158 -1.61 12.80 -5.48
C LEU A 158 -0.81 13.72 -6.42
N ASP A 159 -1.29 14.94 -6.69
CA ASP A 159 -0.69 15.93 -7.57
C ASP A 159 0.39 16.80 -6.90
N GLY A 160 0.80 16.48 -5.68
CA GLY A 160 1.78 17.25 -4.90
C GLY A 160 3.11 17.41 -5.65
N ARG A 161 3.50 18.66 -5.95
CA ARG A 161 4.71 19.01 -6.72
C ARG A 161 5.88 19.47 -5.86
N GLU A 162 5.72 19.51 -4.55
CA GLU A 162 6.75 19.94 -3.60
C GLU A 162 6.87 18.98 -2.41
N PRO A 163 7.09 17.68 -2.64
CA PRO A 163 7.33 16.79 -1.53
C PRO A 163 8.63 17.16 -0.82
N HIS A 164 8.59 17.26 0.51
CA HIS A 164 9.75 17.61 1.32
C HIS A 164 10.47 16.40 1.92
N THR A 165 9.82 15.24 1.91
CA THR A 165 10.33 13.98 2.47
C THR A 165 10.15 12.84 1.48
N GLY A 166 10.97 11.79 1.62
CA GLY A 166 10.80 10.57 0.84
C GLY A 166 9.40 9.97 0.98
N PHE A 167 8.79 10.07 2.18
CA PHE A 167 7.43 9.59 2.39
C PHE A 167 6.39 10.41 1.60
N ALA A 168 6.55 11.73 1.50
CA ALA A 168 5.71 12.57 0.66
C ALA A 168 5.87 12.22 -0.82
N GLY A 169 7.11 11.98 -1.28
CA GLY A 169 7.40 11.52 -2.64
C GLY A 169 6.67 10.24 -3.02
N LYS A 170 6.48 9.30 -2.07
CA LYS A 170 5.68 8.07 -2.29
C LYS A 170 4.20 8.34 -2.59
N HIS A 171 3.71 9.55 -2.36
CA HIS A 171 2.32 9.96 -2.56
C HIS A 171 2.20 11.11 -3.57
N SER A 172 3.16 11.27 -4.47
CA SER A 172 3.18 12.30 -5.53
C SER A 172 3.31 11.64 -6.91
N ILE A 173 2.28 11.73 -7.75
CA ILE A 173 2.35 11.29 -9.15
C ILE A 173 3.45 12.05 -9.91
N PRO A 174 3.54 13.40 -9.81
CA PRO A 174 4.61 14.13 -10.46
C PRO A 174 6.02 13.65 -10.07
N TYR A 175 6.26 13.38 -8.79
CA TYR A 175 7.52 12.83 -8.34
C TYR A 175 7.78 11.44 -8.95
N ASN A 176 6.79 10.57 -8.91
CA ASN A 176 6.94 9.18 -9.36
C ASN A 176 7.25 9.08 -10.85
N VAL A 177 6.61 9.91 -11.67
CA VAL A 177 6.89 10.01 -13.12
C VAL A 177 8.28 10.59 -13.35
N ALA A 178 8.63 11.69 -12.69
CA ALA A 178 9.95 12.31 -12.80
C ALA A 178 11.07 11.37 -12.37
N ALA A 179 10.89 10.64 -11.25
CA ALA A 179 11.84 9.63 -10.78
C ALA A 179 12.01 8.49 -11.78
N ARG A 180 10.92 8.00 -12.40
CA ARG A 180 11.00 6.97 -13.44
C ARG A 180 11.79 7.46 -14.65
N ILE A 181 11.57 8.69 -15.11
CA ILE A 181 12.27 9.25 -16.27
C ILE A 181 13.75 9.50 -15.96
N LEU A 182 14.06 10.11 -14.80
CA LEU A 182 15.42 10.57 -14.47
C LEU A 182 16.28 9.47 -13.83
N LEU A 183 15.72 8.79 -12.81
CA LEU A 183 16.45 7.81 -11.99
C LEU A 183 16.32 6.38 -12.52
N ARG A 184 15.37 6.11 -13.41
CA ARG A 184 15.00 4.76 -13.89
C ARG A 184 14.62 3.82 -12.73
N ASP A 185 14.22 4.39 -11.59
CA ASP A 185 13.93 3.64 -10.38
C ASP A 185 12.73 4.22 -9.61
N ASN A 186 11.89 3.35 -9.08
CA ASN A 186 10.86 3.63 -8.10
C ASN A 186 10.91 2.61 -6.94
N GLY A 187 12.09 2.04 -6.69
CA GLY A 187 12.40 1.22 -5.53
C GLY A 187 12.59 2.07 -4.27
N ILE A 188 13.06 1.45 -3.18
CA ILE A 188 13.20 2.14 -1.89
C ILE A 188 14.18 3.32 -1.99
N ASP A 189 15.25 3.18 -2.76
CA ASP A 189 16.32 4.17 -2.83
C ASP A 189 15.92 5.44 -3.60
N ALA A 190 14.86 5.36 -4.41
CA ALA A 190 14.28 6.54 -5.05
C ALA A 190 13.56 7.47 -4.05
N TYR A 191 13.24 7.01 -2.82
CA TYR A 191 12.46 7.79 -1.86
C TYR A 191 13.27 8.20 -0.62
N THR A 192 14.55 8.47 -0.80
CA THR A 192 15.31 9.19 0.23
C THR A 192 14.97 10.69 0.17
N ASP A 193 15.13 11.39 1.29
CA ASP A 193 14.85 12.84 1.34
C ASP A 193 15.73 13.61 0.35
N ASP A 194 16.99 13.19 0.14
CA ASP A 194 17.90 13.83 -0.81
C ASP A 194 17.43 13.63 -2.26
N ARG A 195 16.96 12.43 -2.63
CA ARG A 195 16.40 12.18 -3.97
C ARG A 195 15.17 13.02 -4.26
N VAL A 196 14.29 13.15 -3.27
CA VAL A 196 13.06 13.95 -3.40
C VAL A 196 13.39 15.45 -3.53
N ARG A 197 14.49 15.90 -2.93
CA ARG A 197 14.94 17.29 -2.99
C ARG A 197 15.89 17.59 -4.15
N ASP A 198 16.29 16.58 -4.91
CA ASP A 198 17.19 16.74 -6.05
C ASP A 198 16.63 17.79 -7.04
N PRO A 199 17.41 18.83 -7.36
CA PRO A 199 16.95 19.91 -8.26
C PRO A 199 16.54 19.43 -9.64
N ALA A 200 17.20 18.39 -10.21
CA ALA A 200 16.87 17.84 -11.51
C ALA A 200 15.51 17.13 -11.48
N VAL A 201 15.25 16.33 -10.41
CA VAL A 201 13.94 15.70 -10.21
C VAL A 201 12.86 16.75 -10.05
N ARG A 202 13.09 17.76 -9.22
CA ARG A 202 12.14 18.85 -8.99
C ARG A 202 11.83 19.63 -10.26
N SER A 203 12.84 19.95 -11.06
CA SER A 203 12.64 20.62 -12.35
C SER A 203 11.73 19.81 -13.28
N LEU A 204 11.91 18.50 -13.35
CA LEU A 204 11.09 17.64 -14.17
C LEU A 204 9.66 17.49 -13.62
N MET A 205 9.52 17.39 -12.29
CA MET A 205 8.20 17.36 -11.63
C MET A 205 7.30 18.55 -11.98
N GLN A 206 7.87 19.76 -12.12
CA GLN A 206 7.10 20.94 -12.45
C GLN A 206 6.46 20.86 -13.85
N ARG A 207 7.01 20.02 -14.72
CA ARG A 207 6.50 19.75 -16.08
C ARG A 207 5.39 18.70 -16.09
N VAL A 208 5.10 18.03 -14.99
CA VAL A 208 4.07 16.99 -14.90
C VAL A 208 2.76 17.59 -14.42
N ARG A 209 1.71 17.42 -15.21
CA ARG A 209 0.33 17.81 -14.88
C ARG A 209 -0.51 16.56 -14.68
N VAL A 210 -1.29 16.52 -13.60
CA VAL A 210 -2.23 15.44 -13.31
C VAL A 210 -3.65 15.95 -13.58
N VAL A 211 -4.43 15.19 -14.32
CA VAL A 211 -5.82 15.53 -14.70
C VAL A 211 -6.74 14.33 -14.46
N GLU A 212 -8.01 14.62 -14.23
CA GLU A 212 -9.03 13.57 -14.19
C GLU A 212 -9.41 13.14 -15.60
N ASP A 213 -9.60 11.83 -15.78
CA ASP A 213 -10.32 11.23 -16.90
C ASP A 213 -11.63 10.64 -16.35
N PRO A 214 -12.80 11.20 -16.75
CA PRO A 214 -14.09 10.75 -16.23
C PRO A 214 -14.41 9.27 -16.52
N ALA A 215 -13.92 8.74 -17.64
CA ALA A 215 -14.11 7.32 -17.97
C ALA A 215 -13.30 6.42 -17.02
N MET A 216 -12.07 6.82 -16.67
CA MET A 216 -11.26 6.13 -15.68
C MET A 216 -11.88 6.25 -14.27
N THR A 217 -12.48 7.39 -13.94
CA THR A 217 -13.20 7.58 -12.67
C THR A 217 -14.40 6.66 -12.58
N ALA A 218 -15.18 6.51 -13.65
CA ALA A 218 -16.33 5.59 -13.68
C ALA A 218 -15.93 4.11 -13.57
N ALA A 219 -14.74 3.74 -14.05
CA ALA A 219 -14.22 2.37 -13.96
C ALA A 219 -13.56 2.05 -12.60
N ALA A 220 -13.23 3.06 -11.80
CA ALA A 220 -12.63 2.86 -10.49
C ALA A 220 -13.70 2.44 -9.45
N PRO A 221 -13.34 1.64 -8.44
CA PRO A 221 -12.01 1.12 -8.10
C PRO A 221 -11.63 -0.20 -8.81
N ALA A 222 -12.49 -0.76 -9.64
CA ALA A 222 -12.27 -2.04 -10.31
C ALA A 222 -11.05 -1.97 -11.26
N VAL A 223 -10.96 -0.89 -12.03
CA VAL A 223 -9.80 -0.55 -12.86
C VAL A 223 -9.16 0.73 -12.33
N ARG A 224 -7.83 0.73 -12.18
CA ARG A 224 -7.07 1.88 -11.67
C ARG A 224 -6.06 2.35 -12.70
N ALA A 225 -6.60 2.82 -13.82
CA ALA A 225 -5.85 3.20 -15.00
C ALA A 225 -5.13 4.54 -14.87
N ALA A 226 -4.10 4.71 -15.70
CA ALA A 226 -3.53 6.00 -16.04
C ALA A 226 -3.08 6.02 -17.49
N ARG A 227 -3.25 7.17 -18.15
CA ARG A 227 -2.67 7.50 -19.44
C ARG A 227 -1.60 8.56 -19.23
N VAL A 228 -0.42 8.31 -19.77
CA VAL A 228 0.70 9.25 -19.74
C VAL A 228 0.98 9.71 -21.16
N THR A 229 0.91 11.02 -21.37
CA THR A 229 1.24 11.68 -22.63
C THR A 229 2.46 12.56 -22.40
N ILE A 230 3.50 12.39 -23.20
CA ILE A 230 4.76 13.14 -23.09
C ILE A 230 5.02 13.87 -24.40
N ARG A 231 5.20 15.19 -24.32
CA ARG A 231 5.69 16.00 -25.45
C ARG A 231 7.21 16.14 -25.34
N LEU A 232 7.88 15.81 -26.44
CA LEU A 232 9.34 15.87 -26.56
C LEU A 232 9.80 17.12 -27.29
N GLY A 233 11.07 17.49 -27.11
CA GLY A 233 11.65 18.69 -27.69
C GLY A 233 11.83 18.67 -29.23
N ASP A 234 11.64 17.49 -29.83
CA ASP A 234 11.63 17.28 -31.28
C ASP A 234 10.21 17.26 -31.88
N ASP A 235 9.22 17.81 -31.14
CA ASP A 235 7.80 17.88 -31.45
C ASP A 235 7.06 16.54 -31.48
N ARG A 236 7.68 15.42 -31.19
CA ARG A 236 6.98 14.16 -30.99
C ARG A 236 6.10 14.21 -29.76
N VAL A 237 4.90 13.67 -29.88
CA VAL A 237 4.01 13.38 -28.76
C VAL A 237 3.88 11.87 -28.65
N VAL A 238 4.23 11.33 -27.51
CA VAL A 238 4.18 9.88 -27.22
C VAL A 238 3.20 9.61 -26.09
N GLU A 239 2.43 8.53 -26.21
CA GLU A 239 1.37 8.21 -25.26
C GLU A 239 1.33 6.73 -24.96
N ALA A 240 1.07 6.38 -23.68
CA ALA A 240 0.78 5.04 -23.25
C ALA A 240 -0.28 5.01 -22.14
N THR A 241 -1.12 4.00 -22.17
CA THR A 241 -2.12 3.75 -21.13
C THR A 241 -1.80 2.44 -20.42
N GLU A 242 -1.84 2.46 -19.08
CA GLU A 242 -1.77 1.27 -18.25
C GLU A 242 -3.05 1.17 -17.42
N GLU A 243 -3.82 0.10 -17.62
CA GLU A 243 -5.08 -0.11 -16.93
C GLU A 243 -4.93 -0.99 -15.69
N ARG A 244 -4.02 -1.98 -15.76
CA ARG A 244 -3.86 -3.03 -14.76
C ARG A 244 -2.38 -3.28 -14.47
N PRO A 245 -1.72 -2.38 -13.72
CA PRO A 245 -0.31 -2.53 -13.42
C PRO A 245 -0.03 -3.87 -12.72
N PRO A 246 1.13 -4.52 -12.99
CA PRO A 246 1.47 -5.82 -12.44
C PRO A 246 1.44 -5.85 -10.91
N GLY A 247 1.15 -7.01 -10.34
CA GLY A 247 1.15 -7.26 -8.90
C GLY A 247 -0.19 -7.66 -8.30
N GLY A 248 -1.28 -7.52 -9.06
CA GLY A 248 -2.61 -8.06 -8.72
C GLY A 248 -2.74 -9.55 -9.05
N ALA A 249 -3.83 -10.17 -8.59
CA ALA A 249 -4.12 -11.57 -8.88
C ALA A 249 -4.36 -11.84 -10.38
N ASP A 250 -4.86 -10.85 -11.08
CA ASP A 250 -5.13 -10.87 -12.52
C ASP A 250 -3.85 -10.69 -13.37
N ARG A 251 -2.81 -10.07 -12.82
CA ARG A 251 -1.51 -9.87 -13.47
C ARG A 251 -0.38 -10.00 -12.46
N PRO A 252 -0.11 -11.20 -11.93
CA PRO A 252 0.92 -11.40 -10.91
C PRO A 252 2.32 -11.20 -11.50
N TYR A 253 3.24 -10.77 -10.64
CA TYR A 253 4.66 -10.80 -11.01
C TYR A 253 5.18 -12.23 -11.10
N PRO A 254 6.14 -12.51 -11.99
CA PRO A 254 6.91 -13.74 -11.95
C PRO A 254 7.53 -13.98 -10.57
N PRO A 255 7.60 -15.24 -10.09
CA PRO A 255 8.13 -15.55 -8.75
C PRO A 255 9.55 -15.06 -8.51
N ASP A 256 10.40 -15.06 -9.53
CA ASP A 256 11.78 -14.58 -9.48
C ASP A 256 11.87 -13.06 -9.24
N VAL A 257 10.96 -12.26 -9.81
CA VAL A 257 10.85 -10.81 -9.57
C VAL A 257 10.51 -10.54 -8.11
N ILE A 258 9.55 -11.28 -7.56
CA ILE A 258 9.16 -11.14 -6.14
C ILE A 258 10.30 -11.60 -5.23
N ARG A 259 10.96 -12.72 -5.58
CA ARG A 259 12.11 -13.21 -4.81
C ARG A 259 13.27 -12.20 -4.84
N ALA A 260 13.62 -11.64 -5.99
CA ALA A 260 14.65 -10.61 -6.11
C ALA A 260 14.35 -9.39 -5.23
N LYS A 261 13.10 -8.93 -5.21
CA LYS A 261 12.66 -7.87 -4.30
C LYS A 261 12.85 -8.26 -2.83
N HIS A 262 12.45 -9.47 -2.43
CA HIS A 262 12.61 -9.93 -1.05
C HIS A 262 14.08 -9.98 -0.64
N VAL A 263 14.95 -10.54 -1.49
CA VAL A 263 16.42 -10.55 -1.26
C VAL A 263 16.95 -9.14 -1.06
N ALA A 264 16.62 -8.21 -1.97
CA ALA A 264 17.09 -6.83 -1.90
C ALA A 264 16.62 -6.13 -0.60
N LEU A 265 15.41 -6.39 -0.14
CA LEU A 265 14.88 -5.82 1.10
C LEU A 265 15.54 -6.42 2.34
N LEU A 266 15.69 -7.74 2.40
CA LEU A 266 16.28 -8.43 3.54
C LEU A 266 17.75 -8.07 3.75
N ARG A 267 18.51 -7.91 2.67
CA ARG A 267 19.92 -7.48 2.71
C ARG A 267 20.13 -6.06 3.28
N ARG A 268 19.07 -5.28 3.45
CA ARG A 268 19.16 -3.96 4.12
C ARG A 268 19.22 -4.07 5.64
N GLY A 269 18.75 -5.18 6.20
CA GLY A 269 18.72 -5.38 7.66
C GLY A 269 19.38 -6.67 8.13
N LEU A 270 19.72 -7.58 7.23
CA LEU A 270 20.34 -8.86 7.54
C LEU A 270 21.61 -9.08 6.71
N PRO A 271 22.63 -9.76 7.26
CA PRO A 271 23.72 -10.28 6.46
C PRO A 271 23.17 -11.30 5.43
N GLU A 272 23.92 -11.51 4.34
CA GLU A 272 23.48 -12.35 3.22
C GLU A 272 23.02 -13.75 3.66
N THR A 273 23.80 -14.39 4.52
CA THR A 273 23.46 -15.72 5.08
C THR A 273 22.17 -15.71 5.89
N GLY A 274 21.89 -14.63 6.63
CA GLY A 274 20.66 -14.43 7.38
C GLY A 274 19.43 -14.21 6.46
N ALA A 275 19.60 -13.41 5.41
CA ALA A 275 18.56 -13.18 4.40
C ALA A 275 18.17 -14.49 3.69
N GLU A 276 19.15 -15.28 3.27
CA GLU A 276 18.91 -16.58 2.66
C GLU A 276 18.27 -17.60 3.62
N ALA A 277 18.71 -17.61 4.88
CA ALA A 277 18.14 -18.48 5.90
C ALA A 277 16.65 -18.16 6.15
N LEU A 278 16.32 -16.86 6.22
CA LEU A 278 14.93 -16.42 6.37
C LEU A 278 14.07 -16.75 5.16
N LEU A 279 14.60 -16.61 3.94
CA LEU A 279 13.87 -17.00 2.73
C LEU A 279 13.59 -18.50 2.69
N ARG A 280 14.60 -19.34 3.00
CA ARG A 280 14.39 -20.80 3.11
C ARG A 280 13.39 -21.15 4.20
N TRP A 281 13.42 -20.43 5.32
CA TRP A 281 12.45 -20.61 6.40
C TRP A 281 11.01 -20.30 5.92
N CYS A 282 10.81 -19.24 5.14
CA CYS A 282 9.53 -18.89 4.55
C CYS A 282 9.06 -19.92 3.50
N ASP A 283 9.96 -20.42 2.67
CA ASP A 283 9.67 -21.47 1.68
C ASP A 283 9.19 -22.76 2.35
N ASP A 284 9.70 -23.05 3.56
CA ASP A 284 9.33 -24.22 4.39
C ASP A 284 8.09 -24.00 5.28
N LEU A 285 7.56 -22.79 5.35
CA LEU A 285 6.45 -22.42 6.26
C LEU A 285 5.25 -23.40 6.21
N PRO A 286 4.81 -23.90 5.03
CA PRO A 286 3.68 -24.84 4.98
C PRO A 286 3.93 -26.19 5.66
N ARG A 287 5.20 -26.54 5.95
CA ARG A 287 5.60 -27.80 6.57
C ARG A 287 5.95 -27.67 8.04
N ARG A 288 5.97 -26.44 8.58
CA ARG A 288 6.37 -26.18 9.96
C ARG A 288 5.23 -26.39 10.93
N SER A 289 5.55 -26.95 12.08
CA SER A 289 4.62 -27.13 13.21
C SER A 289 4.55 -25.90 14.12
N ASP A 290 5.58 -25.05 14.09
CA ASP A 290 5.68 -23.86 14.94
C ASP A 290 6.50 -22.74 14.29
N LEU A 291 6.50 -21.56 14.92
CA LEU A 291 7.24 -20.37 14.50
C LEU A 291 8.44 -20.04 15.40
N ALA A 292 8.83 -20.93 16.32
CA ALA A 292 9.83 -20.63 17.36
C ALA A 292 11.17 -20.14 16.80
N SER A 293 11.63 -20.74 15.70
CA SER A 293 12.91 -20.36 15.07
C SER A 293 12.87 -19.02 14.33
N LEU A 294 11.68 -18.45 14.04
CA LEU A 294 11.55 -17.17 13.36
C LEU A 294 12.15 -16.02 14.18
N SER A 295 11.90 -16.00 15.49
CA SER A 295 12.41 -14.95 16.38
C SER A 295 13.93 -14.91 16.40
N THR A 296 14.60 -16.07 16.34
CA THR A 296 16.07 -16.16 16.27
C THR A 296 16.61 -15.63 14.94
N LEU A 297 15.96 -15.96 13.82
CA LEU A 297 16.36 -15.50 12.50
C LEU A 297 16.20 -13.97 12.33
N ILE A 298 15.16 -13.38 12.95
CA ILE A 298 14.92 -11.93 12.90
C ILE A 298 15.74 -11.20 13.97
N GLY A 299 15.94 -11.79 15.15
CA GLY A 299 16.64 -11.19 16.29
C GLY A 299 18.15 -11.04 16.09
N GLY A 300 18.77 -11.78 15.18
CA GLY A 300 20.16 -11.60 14.76
C GLY A 300 20.44 -10.35 13.91
N ALA A 301 19.43 -9.54 13.68
CA ALA A 301 19.48 -8.31 12.88
C ALA A 301 19.83 -7.05 13.71
N ARG A 302 20.36 -7.18 14.93
CA ARG A 302 20.77 -6.04 15.78
C ARG A 302 22.26 -5.83 15.73
#